data_78679d046b3c0b6c94844b19a67b5fd6
#
_entry.id   78679d046b3c0b6c94844b19a67b5fd6
#
_cell.length_a   1.000
_cell.length_b   1.000
_cell.length_c   1.000
_cell.angle_alpha   90.00
_cell.angle_beta   90.00
_cell.angle_gamma   90.00
#
_symmetry.space_group_name_H-M   'P 1'
#
loop_
_entity.id
_entity.type
_entity.pdbx_description
1 polymer ?
#
loop_
_entity_poly.entity_id
_entity_poly.type
_entity_poly.pdbx_seq_one_letter_code
_entity_poly.pdbx_strand_id
1 'polypeptide(L)'
;VLELTESSKARRDSMLRELLDEFSITHLRHSPAIALSGGERRRVEIARALAASPQFMLLDEPFAGIDPIAISDIRKLVRQLTARGIGVLITDHNVRETLELIDTALIIHEGQVLTLGTPDEIIRNPEVRRHYLGADFSM
;
A
#
# COMPACT_ATOMS: atom_id res chain seq x y z
N VAL A 1 -12.58 -12.36 -8.00
CA VAL A 1 -13.07 -10.97 -8.16
C VAL A 1 -13.64 -10.79 -9.55
N LEU A 2 -12.83 -10.88 -10.61
CA LEU A 2 -13.30 -10.66 -12.00
C LEU A 2 -14.50 -11.53 -12.41
N GLU A 3 -14.59 -12.75 -11.92
CA GLU A 3 -15.74 -13.63 -12.19
C GLU A 3 -17.05 -13.11 -11.61
N LEU A 4 -16.98 -12.27 -10.57
CA LEU A 4 -18.14 -11.67 -9.91
C LEU A 4 -18.52 -10.31 -10.48
N THR A 5 -17.54 -9.60 -11.06
CA THR A 5 -17.71 -8.20 -11.51
C THR A 5 -17.89 -8.07 -13.02
N GLU A 6 -17.42 -9.03 -13.82
CA GLU A 6 -17.48 -9.00 -15.28
C GLU A 6 -18.00 -10.33 -15.83
N SER A 7 -19.10 -10.29 -16.55
CA SER A 7 -19.76 -11.47 -17.12
C SER A 7 -19.05 -12.03 -18.35
N SER A 8 -18.41 -11.17 -19.15
CA SER A 8 -17.72 -11.57 -20.39
C SER A 8 -16.38 -12.22 -20.11
N LYS A 9 -16.23 -13.50 -20.50
CA LYS A 9 -14.96 -14.25 -20.37
C LYS A 9 -13.82 -13.53 -21.09
N ALA A 10 -14.05 -13.02 -22.29
CA ALA A 10 -13.02 -12.32 -23.07
C ALA A 10 -12.51 -11.04 -22.36
N ARG A 11 -13.44 -10.26 -21.75
CA ARG A 11 -13.07 -9.10 -20.94
C ARG A 11 -12.32 -9.48 -19.67
N ARG A 12 -12.78 -10.52 -18.95
CA ARG A 12 -12.02 -11.01 -17.77
C ARG A 12 -10.60 -11.39 -18.12
N ASP A 13 -10.40 -12.11 -19.22
CA ASP A 13 -9.08 -12.54 -19.68
C ASP A 13 -8.19 -11.36 -20.12
N SER A 14 -8.78 -10.27 -20.66
CA SER A 14 -8.07 -9.03 -20.95
C SER A 14 -7.64 -8.32 -19.69
N MET A 15 -8.60 -8.04 -18.79
CA MET A 15 -8.35 -7.37 -17.50
C MET A 15 -7.33 -8.14 -16.65
N LEU A 16 -7.40 -9.47 -16.63
CA LEU A 16 -6.44 -10.29 -15.91
C LEU A 16 -5.03 -10.11 -16.48
N ARG A 17 -4.85 -10.13 -17.81
CA ARG A 17 -3.55 -9.93 -18.45
C ARG A 17 -3.01 -8.53 -18.16
N GLU A 18 -3.84 -7.51 -18.29
CA GLU A 18 -3.46 -6.12 -18.00
C GLU A 18 -2.97 -5.95 -16.56
N LEU A 19 -3.68 -6.50 -15.58
CA LEU A 19 -3.28 -6.46 -14.18
C LEU A 19 -1.98 -7.24 -13.91
N LEU A 20 -1.84 -8.44 -14.49
CA LEU A 20 -0.62 -9.23 -14.31
C LEU A 20 0.62 -8.54 -14.89
N ASP A 21 0.48 -7.91 -16.05
CA ASP A 21 1.56 -7.19 -16.72
C ASP A 21 1.90 -5.90 -15.97
N GLU A 22 0.89 -5.12 -15.60
CA GLU A 22 1.05 -3.87 -14.86
C GLU A 22 1.81 -4.06 -13.54
N PHE A 23 1.47 -5.10 -12.80
CA PHE A 23 2.10 -5.42 -11.51
C PHE A 23 3.37 -6.27 -11.65
N SER A 24 3.82 -6.56 -12.89
CA SER A 24 4.98 -7.40 -13.20
C SER A 24 4.93 -8.78 -12.51
N ILE A 25 3.74 -9.39 -12.49
CA ILE A 25 3.45 -10.69 -11.86
C ILE A 25 2.94 -11.74 -12.86
N THR A 26 3.09 -11.51 -14.15
CA THR A 26 2.65 -12.44 -15.20
C THR A 26 3.25 -13.83 -15.04
N HIS A 27 4.52 -13.91 -14.62
CA HIS A 27 5.21 -15.18 -14.35
C HIS A 27 4.62 -15.95 -13.16
N LEU A 28 3.86 -15.30 -12.29
CA LEU A 28 3.23 -15.91 -11.11
C LEU A 28 1.84 -16.46 -11.38
N ARG A 29 1.30 -16.31 -12.59
CA ARG A 29 -0.10 -16.66 -12.92
C ARG A 29 -0.53 -18.05 -12.46
N HIS A 30 0.38 -19.01 -12.48
CA HIS A 30 0.12 -20.40 -12.11
C HIS A 30 0.84 -20.84 -10.83
N SER A 31 1.51 -19.93 -10.15
CA SER A 31 2.22 -20.21 -8.91
C SER A 31 1.25 -20.30 -7.73
N PRO A 32 1.40 -21.30 -6.83
CA PRO A 32 0.61 -21.36 -5.62
C PRO A 32 0.96 -20.18 -4.69
N ALA A 33 -0.04 -19.60 -4.03
CA ALA A 33 0.17 -18.40 -3.18
C ALA A 33 1.21 -18.60 -2.06
N ILE A 34 1.39 -19.83 -1.58
CA ILE A 34 2.36 -20.17 -0.54
C ILE A 34 3.82 -20.06 -1.02
N ALA A 35 4.05 -20.15 -2.34
CA ALA A 35 5.39 -20.05 -2.92
C ALA A 35 5.84 -18.61 -3.22
N LEU A 36 4.96 -17.63 -3.03
CA LEU A 36 5.25 -16.23 -3.31
C LEU A 36 6.10 -15.62 -2.20
N SER A 37 7.11 -14.83 -2.60
CA SER A 37 7.82 -13.93 -1.69
C SER A 37 6.87 -12.88 -1.09
N GLY A 38 7.30 -12.21 -0.03
CA GLY A 38 6.49 -11.14 0.60
C GLY A 38 6.10 -10.04 -0.38
N GLY A 39 7.06 -9.55 -1.17
CA GLY A 39 6.80 -8.51 -2.17
C GLY A 39 5.90 -8.97 -3.32
N GLU A 40 6.07 -10.19 -3.82
CA GLU A 40 5.18 -10.77 -4.84
C GLU A 40 3.77 -10.95 -4.32
N ARG A 41 3.62 -11.46 -3.11
CA ARG A 41 2.32 -11.60 -2.45
C ARG A 41 1.61 -10.25 -2.35
N ARG A 42 2.31 -9.21 -1.91
CA ARG A 42 1.74 -7.87 -1.78
C ARG A 42 1.29 -7.31 -3.14
N ARG A 43 2.09 -7.48 -4.21
CA ARG A 43 1.68 -7.08 -5.56
C ARG A 43 0.43 -7.82 -6.04
N VAL A 44 0.32 -9.12 -5.79
CA VAL A 44 -0.87 -9.91 -6.11
C VAL A 44 -2.09 -9.46 -5.31
N GLU A 45 -1.96 -9.14 -4.01
CA GLU A 45 -3.03 -8.63 -3.17
C GLU A 45 -3.59 -7.30 -3.69
N ILE A 46 -2.70 -6.36 -4.04
CA ILE A 46 -3.09 -5.06 -4.60
C ILE A 46 -3.75 -5.22 -5.98
N ALA A 47 -3.18 -6.02 -6.88
CA ALA A 47 -3.75 -6.31 -8.19
C ALA A 47 -5.16 -6.93 -8.07
N ARG A 48 -5.34 -7.86 -7.12
CA ARG A 48 -6.64 -8.46 -6.83
C ARG A 48 -7.66 -7.44 -6.33
N ALA A 49 -7.26 -6.51 -5.47
CA ALA A 49 -8.13 -5.44 -4.99
C ALA A 49 -8.52 -4.50 -6.13
N LEU A 50 -7.57 -4.13 -7.00
CA LEU A 50 -7.82 -3.29 -8.18
C LEU A 50 -8.79 -3.91 -9.17
N ALA A 51 -8.85 -5.23 -9.27
CA ALA A 51 -9.81 -5.94 -10.13
C ALA A 51 -11.30 -5.62 -9.80
N ALA A 52 -11.57 -5.06 -8.62
CA ALA A 52 -12.89 -4.58 -8.22
C ALA A 52 -13.16 -3.10 -8.59
N SER A 53 -12.20 -2.42 -9.24
CA SER A 53 -12.26 -0.98 -9.58
C SER A 53 -12.63 -0.09 -8.39
N PRO A 54 -11.91 -0.17 -7.26
CA PRO A 54 -12.25 0.56 -6.05
C PRO A 54 -11.99 2.06 -6.20
N GLN A 55 -12.78 2.87 -5.49
CA GLN A 55 -12.50 4.30 -5.30
C GLN A 55 -11.52 4.54 -4.14
N PHE A 56 -11.49 3.64 -3.16
CA PHE A 56 -10.61 3.67 -2.00
C PHE A 56 -9.98 2.30 -1.77
N MET A 57 -8.72 2.30 -1.35
CA MET A 57 -7.97 1.09 -0.99
C MET A 57 -7.38 1.24 0.40
N LEU A 58 -7.57 0.21 1.24
CA LEU A 58 -7.00 0.12 2.57
C LEU A 58 -5.83 -0.87 2.53
N LEU A 59 -4.65 -0.41 2.92
CA LEU A 59 -3.43 -1.21 3.00
C LEU A 59 -3.00 -1.33 4.46
N ASP A 60 -3.16 -2.51 5.01
CA ASP A 60 -2.77 -2.80 6.38
C ASP A 60 -1.35 -3.37 6.39
N GLU A 61 -0.44 -2.68 7.09
CA GLU A 61 0.98 -2.98 7.20
C GLU A 61 1.65 -3.38 5.86
N PRO A 62 1.56 -2.54 4.79
CA PRO A 62 2.06 -2.90 3.47
C PRO A 62 3.58 -3.11 3.42
N PHE A 63 4.33 -2.59 4.38
CA PHE A 63 5.80 -2.72 4.45
C PHE A 63 6.27 -3.82 5.41
N ALA A 64 5.36 -4.50 6.12
CA ALA A 64 5.74 -5.53 7.07
C ALA A 64 6.31 -6.78 6.40
N GLY A 65 7.47 -7.25 6.87
CA GLY A 65 8.08 -8.50 6.43
C GLY A 65 8.56 -8.54 4.99
N ILE A 66 8.79 -7.38 4.36
CA ILE A 66 9.35 -7.28 3.01
C ILE A 66 10.73 -6.63 3.02
N ASP A 67 11.52 -6.93 2.00
CA ASP A 67 12.86 -6.38 1.85
C ASP A 67 12.85 -4.93 1.32
N PRO A 68 13.94 -4.14 1.48
CA PRO A 68 14.00 -2.74 1.06
C PRO A 68 13.74 -2.51 -0.43
N ILE A 69 14.08 -3.47 -1.29
CA ILE A 69 13.83 -3.35 -2.74
C ILE A 69 12.33 -3.44 -2.99
N ALA A 70 11.66 -4.41 -2.37
CA ALA A 70 10.22 -4.59 -2.48
C ALA A 70 9.44 -3.40 -1.86
N ILE A 71 9.95 -2.74 -0.81
CA ILE A 71 9.38 -1.49 -0.28
C ILE A 71 9.32 -0.43 -1.39
N SER A 72 10.43 -0.22 -2.12
CA SER A 72 10.47 0.74 -3.22
C SER A 72 9.42 0.44 -4.30
N ASP A 73 9.20 -0.82 -4.61
CA ASP A 73 8.18 -1.22 -5.59
C ASP A 73 6.76 -0.97 -5.09
N ILE A 74 6.47 -1.28 -3.82
CA ILE A 74 5.17 -0.98 -3.20
C ILE A 74 4.90 0.54 -3.20
N ARG A 75 5.90 1.36 -2.89
CA ARG A 75 5.78 2.83 -2.97
C ARG A 75 5.40 3.30 -4.38
N LYS A 76 6.04 2.75 -5.42
CA LYS A 76 5.69 3.07 -6.82
C LYS A 76 4.24 2.70 -7.13
N LEU A 77 3.81 1.50 -6.69
CA LEU A 77 2.44 1.04 -6.88
C LEU A 77 1.42 1.95 -6.18
N VAL A 78 1.66 2.35 -4.93
CA VAL A 78 0.77 3.27 -4.23
C VAL A 78 0.67 4.61 -4.96
N ARG A 79 1.79 5.17 -5.43
CA ARG A 79 1.76 6.40 -6.24
C ARG A 79 1.00 6.24 -7.57
N GLN A 80 1.06 5.08 -8.20
CA GLN A 80 0.26 4.79 -9.38
C GLN A 80 -1.25 4.73 -9.05
N LEU A 81 -1.64 4.17 -7.90
CA LEU A 81 -3.02 4.15 -7.44
C LEU A 81 -3.56 5.57 -7.22
N THR A 82 -2.82 6.40 -6.48
CA THR A 82 -3.22 7.80 -6.21
C THR A 82 -3.27 8.64 -7.49
N ALA A 83 -2.34 8.43 -8.43
CA ALA A 83 -2.37 9.10 -9.74
C ALA A 83 -3.62 8.74 -10.58
N ARG A 84 -4.27 7.61 -10.30
CA ARG A 84 -5.56 7.21 -10.91
C ARG A 84 -6.78 7.77 -10.17
N GLY A 85 -6.57 8.58 -9.14
CA GLY A 85 -7.63 9.11 -8.30
C GLY A 85 -8.19 8.14 -7.27
N ILE A 86 -7.49 7.02 -6.99
CA ILE A 86 -7.85 6.08 -5.92
C ILE A 86 -7.34 6.63 -4.60
N GLY A 87 -8.23 6.84 -3.63
CA GLY A 87 -7.83 7.19 -2.26
C GLY A 87 -7.16 5.99 -1.59
N VAL A 88 -5.99 6.20 -0.96
CA VAL A 88 -5.27 5.11 -0.27
C VAL A 88 -5.13 5.45 1.20
N LEU A 89 -5.63 4.56 2.07
CA LEU A 89 -5.40 4.59 3.50
C LEU A 89 -4.38 3.52 3.86
N ILE A 90 -3.30 3.92 4.54
CA ILE A 90 -2.22 3.03 4.97
C ILE A 90 -2.16 3.02 6.49
N THR A 91 -2.12 1.83 7.10
CA THR A 91 -1.69 1.63 8.48
C THR A 91 -0.33 0.94 8.45
N ASP A 92 0.69 1.49 9.09
CA ASP A 92 2.00 0.84 9.20
C ASP A 92 2.76 1.39 10.42
N HIS A 93 3.63 0.57 10.97
CA HIS A 93 4.53 0.93 12.05
C HIS A 93 5.90 1.41 11.53
N ASN A 94 6.19 1.24 10.25
CA ASN A 94 7.38 1.78 9.60
C ASN A 94 7.17 3.26 9.23
N VAL A 95 7.35 4.12 10.24
CA VAL A 95 7.03 5.55 10.14
C VAL A 95 7.76 6.23 9.00
N ARG A 96 9.07 5.95 8.83
CA ARG A 96 9.89 6.59 7.79
C ARG A 96 9.35 6.31 6.40
N GLU A 97 9.13 5.04 6.07
CA GLU A 97 8.62 4.61 4.76
C GLU A 97 7.22 5.17 4.49
N THR A 98 6.40 5.23 5.53
CA THR A 98 5.03 5.74 5.43
C THR A 98 5.01 7.25 5.20
N LEU A 99 5.75 8.03 6.01
CA LEU A 99 5.79 9.50 5.89
C LEU A 99 6.32 9.99 4.54
N GLU A 100 7.21 9.23 3.87
CA GLU A 100 7.68 9.59 2.53
C GLU A 100 6.64 9.35 1.41
N LEU A 101 5.53 8.70 1.72
CA LEU A 101 4.56 8.26 0.72
C LEU A 101 3.22 8.98 0.81
N ILE A 102 2.85 9.48 1.98
CA ILE A 102 1.51 10.00 2.29
C ILE A 102 1.43 11.51 2.17
N ASP A 103 0.21 12.02 1.95
CA ASP A 103 -0.09 13.46 1.96
C ASP A 103 -0.46 13.93 3.38
N THR A 104 -1.09 13.08 4.16
CA THR A 104 -1.58 13.38 5.51
C THR A 104 -1.45 12.16 6.41
N ALA A 105 -1.01 12.36 7.64
CA ALA A 105 -0.94 11.33 8.68
C ALA A 105 -1.86 11.65 9.86
N LEU A 106 -2.47 10.60 10.39
CA LEU A 106 -3.21 10.61 11.65
C LEU A 106 -2.46 9.71 12.63
N ILE A 107 -2.02 10.27 13.74
CA ILE A 107 -1.32 9.53 14.80
C ILE A 107 -2.33 9.20 15.90
N ILE A 108 -2.42 7.90 16.23
CA ILE A 108 -3.26 7.39 17.31
C ILE A 108 -2.36 6.93 18.45
N HIS A 109 -2.66 7.38 19.66
CA HIS A 109 -1.98 6.98 20.89
C HIS A 109 -3.01 6.71 21.98
N GLU A 110 -2.89 5.57 22.66
CA GLU A 110 -3.83 5.14 23.72
C GLU A 110 -5.32 5.22 23.31
N GLY A 111 -5.62 4.87 22.06
CA GLY A 111 -6.99 4.88 21.52
C GLY A 111 -7.55 6.25 21.19
N GLN A 112 -6.74 7.31 21.27
CA GLN A 112 -7.14 8.68 20.95
C GLN A 112 -6.29 9.24 19.79
N VAL A 113 -6.87 10.17 19.03
CA VAL A 113 -6.13 10.92 18.03
C VAL A 113 -5.19 11.89 18.70
N LEU A 114 -3.90 11.66 18.59
CA LEU A 114 -2.86 12.54 19.12
C LEU A 114 -2.70 13.78 18.23
N THR A 115 -2.62 13.57 16.92
CA THR A 115 -2.49 14.65 15.94
C THR A 115 -2.89 14.18 14.53
N LEU A 116 -3.24 15.15 13.70
CA LEU A 116 -3.50 14.99 12.27
C LEU A 116 -2.74 16.10 11.55
N GLY A 117 -2.02 15.79 10.48
CA GLY A 117 -1.29 16.81 9.71
C GLY A 117 -0.46 16.22 8.58
N THR A 118 0.24 17.08 7.87
CA THR A 118 1.22 16.71 6.85
C THR A 118 2.43 16.00 7.48
N PRO A 119 3.22 15.24 6.71
CA PRO A 119 4.46 14.62 7.20
C PRO A 119 5.36 15.60 7.97
N ASP A 120 5.55 16.81 7.47
CA ASP A 120 6.38 17.84 8.10
C ASP A 120 5.84 18.29 9.46
N GLU A 121 4.51 18.45 9.58
CA GLU A 121 3.86 18.81 10.85
C GLU A 121 3.98 17.67 11.86
N ILE A 122 3.82 16.42 11.42
CA ILE A 122 3.98 15.22 12.24
C ILE A 122 5.41 15.12 12.81
N ILE A 123 6.42 15.30 11.96
CA ILE A 123 7.84 15.20 12.37
C ILE A 123 8.23 16.29 13.36
N ARG A 124 7.64 17.49 13.24
CA ARG A 124 7.91 18.63 14.13
C ARG A 124 7.10 18.61 15.42
N ASN A 125 6.07 17.79 15.51
CA ASN A 125 5.19 17.72 16.68
C ASN A 125 5.94 17.13 17.90
N PRO A 126 6.05 17.88 19.03
CA PRO A 126 6.81 17.43 20.20
C PRO A 126 6.24 16.15 20.84
N GLU A 127 4.91 16.01 20.87
CA GLU A 127 4.26 14.84 21.44
C GLU A 127 4.49 13.59 20.56
N VAL A 128 4.45 13.74 19.24
CA VAL A 128 4.79 12.64 18.30
C VAL A 128 6.24 12.23 18.48
N ARG A 129 7.16 13.19 18.59
CA ARG A 129 8.58 12.89 18.85
C ARG A 129 8.78 12.17 20.16
N ARG A 130 8.08 12.61 21.22
CA ARG A 130 8.19 12.02 22.55
C ARG A 130 7.68 10.59 22.62
N HIS A 131 6.53 10.30 21.98
CA HIS A 131 5.81 9.04 22.13
C HIS A 131 6.03 8.04 21.00
N TYR A 132 6.50 8.50 19.82
CA TYR A 132 6.51 7.67 18.62
C TYR A 132 7.85 7.65 17.87
N LEU A 133 8.46 8.81 17.61
CA LEU A 133 9.63 8.92 16.74
C LEU A 133 10.96 8.81 17.51
N GLY A 134 10.98 9.24 18.77
CA GLY A 134 12.22 9.47 19.52
C GLY A 134 12.87 10.83 19.21
N ALA A 135 13.73 11.27 20.13
CA ALA A 135 14.36 12.61 20.04
C ALA A 135 15.29 12.75 18.81
N ASP A 136 15.96 11.65 18.42
CA ASP A 136 16.98 11.62 17.36
C ASP A 136 16.42 11.29 15.97
N PHE A 137 15.10 11.23 15.81
CA PHE A 137 14.48 10.92 14.51
C PHE A 137 14.78 12.01 13.49
N SER A 138 15.33 11.58 12.33
CA SER A 138 15.54 12.40 11.13
C SER A 138 15.08 11.64 9.88
N MET A 139 14.54 12.35 8.93
CA MET A 139 14.21 11.83 7.60
C MET A 139 15.44 11.79 6.71
#